data_ada79a54bf9cd20d3d1f2e2e91cecdbd
#
_entry.id   ada79a54bf9cd20d3d1f2e2e91cecdbd
#
_cell.length_a   1.000
_cell.length_b   1.000
_cell.length_c   1.000
_cell.angle_alpha   90.00
_cell.angle_beta   90.00
_cell.angle_gamma   90.00
#
_symmetry.space_group_name_H-M   'P 1'
#
loop_
_entity.id
_entity.type
_entity.pdbx_description
1 polymer ?
#
loop_
_entity_poly.entity_id
_entity_poly.type
_entity_poly.pdbx_seq_one_letter_code
_entity_poly.pdbx_strand_id
1 'polypeptide(L)'
;NVIGNYALVKDPNLKVRYVTSEEFTNEFIEALADTNQSSGQIKEFNRRYREVDVLLIDDIQFLSGKDATLEQFFHTFNTLHQANKRIVIASDVPPKDLQGFNERLISRFESGLTVDVKPPDLETRIAILRMIATMNGSNIPNDVFNLIAERFTENIRELEGALNRVTAMASLSG
;
A
#
# COMPACT_ATOMS: atom_id res chain seq x y z
N ASN A 1 -6.60 -2.64 3.73
CA ASN A 1 -5.38 -3.38 3.40
C ASN A 1 -5.47 -4.83 3.88
N VAL A 2 -5.30 -5.79 2.96
CA VAL A 2 -5.48 -7.23 3.23
C VAL A 2 -4.52 -7.75 4.30
N ILE A 3 -3.26 -7.36 4.22
CA ILE A 3 -2.22 -7.80 5.16
C ILE A 3 -2.51 -7.27 6.57
N GLY A 4 -2.85 -6.00 6.68
CA GLY A 4 -3.19 -5.39 7.97
C GLY A 4 -4.43 -6.02 8.59
N ASN A 5 -5.46 -6.26 7.79
CA ASN A 5 -6.68 -6.92 8.26
C ASN A 5 -6.40 -8.36 8.70
N TYR A 6 -5.59 -9.09 7.97
CA TYR A 6 -5.19 -10.45 8.35
C TYR A 6 -4.44 -10.45 9.69
N ALA A 7 -3.50 -9.55 9.87
CA ALA A 7 -2.74 -9.44 11.12
C ALA A 7 -3.66 -9.15 12.32
N LEU A 8 -4.66 -8.28 12.15
CA LEU A 8 -5.63 -7.96 13.19
C LEU A 8 -6.59 -9.12 13.50
N VAL A 9 -6.92 -9.95 12.50
CA VAL A 9 -7.70 -11.17 12.73
C VAL A 9 -6.91 -12.18 13.57
N LYS A 10 -5.61 -12.30 13.31
CA LYS A 10 -4.74 -13.22 14.07
C LYS A 10 -4.46 -12.74 15.50
N ASP A 11 -4.26 -11.44 15.67
CA ASP A 11 -4.05 -10.83 16.97
C ASP A 11 -4.69 -9.43 16.99
N PRO A 12 -5.89 -9.30 17.60
CA PRO A 12 -6.60 -8.02 17.65
C PRO A 12 -5.89 -6.93 18.47
N ASN A 13 -4.90 -7.30 19.28
CA ASN A 13 -4.15 -6.35 20.09
C ASN A 13 -2.95 -5.74 19.34
N LEU A 14 -2.65 -6.20 18.13
CA LEU A 14 -1.58 -5.64 17.33
C LEU A 14 -1.89 -4.20 16.90
N LYS A 15 -0.89 -3.35 17.03
CA LYS A 15 -0.96 -1.98 16.50
C LYS A 15 -0.45 -2.00 15.05
N VAL A 16 -1.38 -1.93 14.12
CA VAL A 16 -1.10 -1.94 12.68
C VAL A 16 -1.30 -0.54 12.13
N ARG A 17 -0.29 -0.04 11.41
CA ARG A 17 -0.39 1.26 10.73
C ARG A 17 -0.12 1.06 9.24
N TYR A 18 -1.05 1.52 8.43
CA TYR A 18 -0.89 1.63 6.98
C TYR A 18 -0.74 3.09 6.59
N VAL A 19 0.31 3.40 5.83
CA VAL A 19 0.52 4.72 5.25
C VAL A 19 1.03 4.59 3.83
N THR A 20 0.72 5.56 2.99
CA THR A 20 1.43 5.74 1.72
C THR A 20 2.73 6.50 1.98
N SER A 21 3.68 6.39 1.07
CA SER A 21 4.93 7.17 1.17
C SER A 21 4.65 8.68 1.14
N GLU A 22 3.61 9.10 0.42
CA GLU A 22 3.17 10.50 0.40
C GLU A 22 2.66 10.95 1.77
N GLU A 23 1.80 10.16 2.41
CA GLU A 23 1.32 10.45 3.77
C GLU A 23 2.47 10.52 4.78
N PHE A 24 3.39 9.58 4.70
CA PHE A 24 4.60 9.58 5.55
C PHE A 24 5.41 10.87 5.35
N THR A 25 5.62 11.27 4.10
CA THR A 25 6.35 12.49 3.75
C THR A 25 5.65 13.72 4.32
N ASN A 26 4.33 13.81 4.15
CA ASN A 26 3.55 14.96 4.62
C ASN A 26 3.55 15.04 6.14
N GLU A 27 3.39 13.93 6.85
CA GLU A 27 3.48 13.89 8.30
C GLU A 27 4.85 14.35 8.81
N PHE A 28 5.92 13.93 8.14
CA PHE A 28 7.27 14.32 8.47
C PHE A 28 7.50 15.82 8.24
N ILE A 29 7.07 16.34 7.10
CA ILE A 29 7.18 17.77 6.77
C ILE A 29 6.42 18.62 7.78
N GLU A 30 5.20 18.23 8.14
CA GLU A 30 4.41 18.92 9.16
C GLU A 30 5.11 18.92 10.52
N ALA A 31 5.73 17.81 10.90
CA ALA A 31 6.48 17.72 12.14
C ALA A 31 7.71 18.63 12.15
N LEU A 32 8.37 18.81 10.98
CA LEU A 32 9.50 19.73 10.84
C LEU A 32 9.08 21.21 10.81
N ALA A 33 7.91 21.50 10.26
CA ALA A 33 7.44 22.87 10.04
C ALA A 33 6.95 23.53 11.33
N ASP A 34 6.79 22.79 12.41
CA ASP A 34 6.39 23.35 13.69
C ASP A 34 7.55 24.12 14.33
N THR A 35 7.60 25.41 14.00
CA THR A 35 8.64 26.33 14.49
C THR A 35 8.43 26.76 15.95
N ASN A 36 7.26 26.46 16.53
CA ASN A 36 6.93 27.01 17.87
C ASN A 36 7.56 26.24 18.99
N GLN A 37 8.23 25.16 18.73
CA GLN A 37 8.84 24.55 19.77
C GLN A 37 9.68 23.45 19.54
N SER A 38 10.77 23.57 19.72
CA SER A 38 11.49 22.60 20.51
C SER A 38 11.06 21.16 20.30
N SER A 39 11.36 20.54 19.16
CA SER A 39 11.40 19.08 19.01
C SER A 39 10.16 18.26 19.38
N GLY A 40 9.06 18.89 19.87
CA GLY A 40 7.87 18.15 20.31
C GLY A 40 7.15 17.40 19.20
N GLN A 41 7.00 18.00 18.03
CA GLN A 41 6.33 17.38 16.89
C GLN A 41 7.13 16.25 16.29
N ILE A 42 8.45 16.38 16.19
CA ILE A 42 9.34 15.33 15.73
C ILE A 42 9.36 14.16 16.71
N LYS A 43 9.39 14.43 18.01
CA LYS A 43 9.30 13.39 19.03
C LYS A 43 7.98 12.63 18.94
N GLU A 44 6.88 13.34 18.75
CA GLU A 44 5.56 12.72 18.59
C GLU A 44 5.47 11.88 17.31
N PHE A 45 6.02 12.37 16.18
CA PHE A 45 6.13 11.62 14.94
C PHE A 45 6.89 10.31 15.17
N ASN A 46 8.07 10.39 15.77
CA ASN A 46 8.90 9.22 16.05
C ASN A 46 8.20 8.24 16.99
N ARG A 47 7.51 8.76 18.01
CA ARG A 47 6.76 7.93 18.97
C ARG A 47 5.65 7.15 18.26
N ARG A 48 4.86 7.80 17.41
CA ARG A 48 3.76 7.15 16.68
C ARG A 48 4.23 5.99 15.83
N TYR A 49 5.36 6.14 15.14
CA TYR A 49 5.92 5.07 14.32
C TYR A 49 6.61 3.99 15.15
N ARG A 50 7.21 4.35 16.27
CA ARG A 50 7.91 3.41 17.15
C ARG A 50 6.96 2.46 17.88
N GLU A 51 5.76 2.89 18.17
CA GLU A 51 4.78 2.12 18.91
C GLU A 51 4.00 1.11 18.08
N VAL A 52 4.15 1.10 16.76
CA VAL A 52 3.44 0.13 15.92
C VAL A 52 4.10 -1.23 16.00
N ASP A 53 3.30 -2.28 15.86
CA ASP A 53 3.76 -3.66 15.76
C ASP A 53 3.95 -4.08 14.30
N VAL A 54 3.15 -3.53 13.40
CA VAL A 54 3.22 -3.74 11.96
C VAL A 54 3.10 -2.41 11.24
N LEU A 55 4.11 -2.07 10.45
CA LEU A 55 4.08 -0.92 9.56
C LEU A 55 3.91 -1.40 8.12
N LEU A 56 2.89 -0.89 7.45
CA LEU A 56 2.63 -1.12 6.03
C LEU A 56 2.83 0.20 5.31
N ILE A 57 3.84 0.28 4.44
CA ILE A 57 4.07 1.47 3.64
C ILE A 57 3.91 1.16 2.16
N ASP A 58 3.09 1.95 1.48
CA ASP A 58 2.74 1.76 0.09
C ASP A 58 3.43 2.78 -0.80
N ASP A 59 3.69 2.39 -2.05
CA ASP A 59 4.27 3.26 -3.08
C ASP A 59 5.61 3.87 -2.67
N ILE A 60 6.51 3.05 -2.13
CA ILE A 60 7.81 3.50 -1.61
C ILE A 60 8.66 4.21 -2.67
N GLN A 61 8.47 3.89 -3.95
CA GLN A 61 9.22 4.50 -5.05
C GLN A 61 9.06 6.02 -5.13
N PHE A 62 7.97 6.57 -4.61
CA PHE A 62 7.75 8.02 -4.60
C PHE A 62 8.64 8.78 -3.60
N LEU A 63 9.38 8.08 -2.75
CA LEU A 63 10.42 8.70 -1.92
C LEU A 63 11.71 9.02 -2.68
N SER A 64 11.83 8.55 -3.92
CA SER A 64 12.99 8.85 -4.76
C SER A 64 13.23 10.36 -4.87
N GLY A 65 14.45 10.79 -4.62
CA GLY A 65 14.83 12.20 -4.67
C GLY A 65 14.45 13.02 -3.44
N LYS A 66 13.75 12.45 -2.47
CA LYS A 66 13.37 13.13 -1.22
C LYS A 66 14.33 12.72 -0.11
N ASP A 67 15.55 13.28 -0.15
CA ASP A 67 16.66 12.81 0.69
C ASP A 67 16.39 12.90 2.19
N ALA A 68 15.80 14.00 2.66
CA ALA A 68 15.49 14.16 4.07
C ALA A 68 14.42 13.15 4.54
N THR A 69 13.42 12.91 3.71
CA THR A 69 12.37 11.93 4.01
C THR A 69 12.91 10.50 3.97
N LEU A 70 13.78 10.19 3.02
CA LEU A 70 14.47 8.89 2.95
C LEU A 70 15.33 8.63 4.19
N GLU A 71 16.05 9.64 4.65
CA GLU A 71 16.83 9.55 5.89
C GLU A 71 15.93 9.24 7.08
N GLN A 72 14.82 9.95 7.21
CA GLN A 72 13.84 9.71 8.27
C GLN A 72 13.22 8.33 8.17
N PHE A 73 12.89 7.89 6.97
CA PHE A 73 12.36 6.55 6.74
C PHE A 73 13.39 5.48 7.13
N PHE A 74 14.66 5.69 6.81
CA PHE A 74 15.74 4.79 7.22
C PHE A 74 15.82 4.67 8.73
N HIS A 75 15.71 5.76 9.47
CA HIS A 75 15.68 5.73 10.93
C HIS A 75 14.47 4.97 11.47
N THR A 76 13.30 5.23 10.93
CA THR A 76 12.06 4.52 11.30
C THR A 76 12.19 3.02 11.04
N PHE A 77 12.69 2.65 9.87
CA PHE A 77 12.93 1.27 9.49
C PHE A 77 13.87 0.58 10.48
N ASN A 78 15.01 1.17 10.76
CA ASN A 78 15.98 0.59 11.69
C ASN A 78 15.43 0.44 13.10
N THR A 79 14.70 1.42 13.59
CA THR A 79 14.09 1.36 14.93
C THR A 79 13.11 0.19 15.03
N LEU A 80 12.25 0.03 14.03
CA LEU A 80 11.28 -1.07 13.99
C LEU A 80 11.97 -2.42 13.81
N HIS A 81 12.96 -2.48 12.95
CA HIS A 81 13.73 -3.71 12.70
C HIS A 81 14.46 -4.19 13.95
N GLN A 82 15.12 -3.29 14.67
CA GLN A 82 15.82 -3.62 15.91
C GLN A 82 14.88 -4.07 17.03
N ALA A 83 13.65 -3.56 17.02
CA ALA A 83 12.61 -3.95 17.96
C ALA A 83 11.84 -5.22 17.54
N ASN A 84 12.28 -5.89 16.49
CA ASN A 84 11.62 -7.08 15.92
C ASN A 84 10.16 -6.84 15.49
N LYS A 85 9.86 -5.63 15.08
CA LYS A 85 8.56 -5.28 14.51
C LYS A 85 8.50 -5.68 13.03
N ARG A 86 7.30 -5.81 12.49
CA ARG A 86 7.11 -6.18 11.09
C ARG A 86 6.95 -4.95 10.23
N ILE A 87 7.65 -4.97 9.09
CA ILE A 87 7.58 -3.90 8.10
C ILE A 87 7.25 -4.53 6.76
N VAL A 88 6.18 -4.06 6.14
CA VAL A 88 5.77 -4.48 4.80
C VAL A 88 5.83 -3.28 3.88
N ILE A 89 6.60 -3.40 2.81
CA ILE A 89 6.85 -2.32 1.86
C ILE A 89 6.33 -2.75 0.50
N ALA A 90 5.50 -1.91 -0.11
CA ALA A 90 5.02 -2.11 -1.46
C ALA A 90 5.66 -1.11 -2.43
N SER A 91 6.00 -1.58 -3.62
CA SER A 91 6.63 -0.80 -4.67
C SER A 91 6.20 -1.31 -6.04
N ASP A 92 6.21 -0.44 -7.04
CA ASP A 92 5.98 -0.81 -8.43
C ASP A 92 7.23 -1.38 -9.12
N VAL A 93 8.39 -1.29 -8.46
CA VAL A 93 9.65 -1.84 -8.95
C VAL A 93 10.34 -2.67 -7.86
N PRO A 94 11.16 -3.66 -8.23
CA PRO A 94 11.94 -4.41 -7.24
C PRO A 94 12.97 -3.50 -6.54
N PRO A 95 13.47 -3.90 -5.34
CA PRO A 95 14.41 -3.06 -4.58
C PRO A 95 15.63 -2.60 -5.37
N LYS A 96 16.20 -3.46 -6.20
CA LYS A 96 17.38 -3.15 -7.01
C LYS A 96 17.15 -2.01 -8.01
N ASP A 97 15.90 -1.78 -8.42
CA ASP A 97 15.52 -0.77 -9.41
C ASP A 97 15.03 0.54 -8.79
N LEU A 98 15.03 0.64 -7.46
CA LEU A 98 14.68 1.86 -6.75
C LEU A 98 15.77 2.93 -6.94
N GLN A 99 15.44 3.96 -7.70
CA GLN A 99 16.38 5.04 -7.98
C GLN A 99 16.38 6.08 -6.86
N GLY A 100 17.58 6.63 -6.57
CA GLY A 100 17.71 7.64 -5.54
C GLY A 100 17.73 7.13 -4.10
N PHE A 101 17.59 5.82 -3.91
CA PHE A 101 17.72 5.19 -2.60
C PHE A 101 19.19 4.83 -2.34
N ASN A 102 19.64 4.99 -1.10
CA ASN A 102 21.00 4.59 -0.76
C ASN A 102 21.15 3.07 -0.72
N GLU A 103 22.37 2.61 -0.92
CA GLU A 103 22.66 1.17 -0.98
C GLU A 103 22.34 0.44 0.33
N ARG A 104 22.46 1.10 1.47
CA ARG A 104 22.13 0.51 2.78
C ARG A 104 20.65 0.19 2.88
N LEU A 105 19.79 1.08 2.40
CA LEU A 105 18.36 0.87 2.43
C LEU A 105 17.93 -0.22 1.46
N ILE A 106 18.46 -0.22 0.24
CA ILE A 106 18.22 -1.27 -0.75
C ILE A 106 18.66 -2.62 -0.23
N SER A 107 19.85 -2.71 0.36
CA SER A 107 20.37 -3.94 0.97
C SER A 107 19.44 -4.46 2.08
N ARG A 108 18.89 -3.58 2.89
CA ARG A 108 17.92 -3.95 3.93
C ARG A 108 16.65 -4.53 3.32
N PHE A 109 16.14 -3.93 2.24
CA PHE A 109 14.97 -4.45 1.55
C PHE A 109 15.24 -5.82 0.93
N GLU A 110 16.38 -5.99 0.29
CA GLU A 110 16.76 -7.26 -0.33
C GLU A 110 17.01 -8.38 0.67
N SER A 111 17.41 -8.05 1.90
CA SER A 111 17.60 -9.05 2.95
C SER A 111 16.31 -9.63 3.49
N GLY A 112 15.18 -8.97 3.24
CA GLY A 112 13.86 -9.46 3.60
C GLY A 112 13.25 -10.39 2.56
N LEU A 113 12.01 -10.81 2.79
CA LEU A 113 11.26 -11.59 1.81
C LEU A 113 10.70 -10.68 0.74
N THR A 114 11.12 -10.90 -0.50
CA THR A 114 10.57 -10.19 -1.66
C THR A 114 9.60 -11.08 -2.42
N VAL A 115 8.40 -10.56 -2.65
CA VAL A 115 7.34 -11.27 -3.37
C VAL A 115 6.91 -10.41 -4.56
N ASP A 116 6.90 -11.02 -5.75
CA ASP A 116 6.40 -10.37 -6.96
C ASP A 116 4.90 -10.67 -7.08
N VAL A 117 4.09 -9.60 -7.10
CA VAL A 117 2.64 -9.71 -7.29
C VAL A 117 2.33 -9.42 -8.75
N LYS A 118 2.04 -10.48 -9.50
CA LYS A 118 1.74 -10.38 -10.92
C LYS A 118 0.27 -10.04 -11.16
N PRO A 119 -0.06 -9.42 -12.32
CA PRO A 119 -1.45 -9.28 -12.74
C PRO A 119 -2.15 -10.63 -12.78
N PRO A 120 -3.42 -10.72 -12.37
CA PRO A 120 -4.17 -11.97 -12.41
C PRO A 120 -4.44 -12.45 -13.84
N ASP A 121 -4.54 -13.75 -14.04
CA ASP A 121 -4.95 -14.35 -15.31
C ASP A 121 -6.45 -14.10 -15.60
N LEU A 122 -6.89 -14.50 -16.81
CA LEU A 122 -8.27 -14.26 -17.25
C LEU A 122 -9.30 -14.90 -16.32
N GLU A 123 -9.11 -16.13 -15.91
CA GLU A 123 -10.03 -16.86 -15.01
C GLU A 123 -10.12 -16.16 -13.65
N THR A 124 -8.99 -15.75 -13.12
CA THR A 124 -8.93 -15.03 -11.86
C THR A 124 -9.60 -13.67 -11.98
N ARG A 125 -9.41 -12.94 -13.07
CA ARG A 125 -10.08 -11.66 -13.32
C ARG A 125 -11.60 -11.82 -13.35
N ILE A 126 -12.11 -12.85 -14.02
CA ILE A 126 -13.54 -13.15 -14.05
C ILE A 126 -14.07 -13.45 -12.65
N ALA A 127 -13.34 -14.26 -11.88
CA ALA A 127 -13.71 -14.58 -10.50
C ALA A 127 -13.77 -13.34 -9.61
N ILE A 128 -12.81 -12.44 -9.75
CA ILE A 128 -12.78 -11.16 -9.01
C ILE A 128 -14.00 -10.31 -9.36
N LEU A 129 -14.32 -10.18 -10.65
CA LEU A 129 -15.49 -9.41 -11.11
C LEU A 129 -16.79 -9.98 -10.55
N ARG A 130 -16.95 -11.30 -10.54
CA ARG A 130 -18.14 -11.96 -9.95
C ARG A 130 -18.23 -11.67 -8.46
N MET A 131 -17.13 -11.77 -7.75
CA MET A 131 -17.08 -11.50 -6.31
C MET A 131 -17.51 -10.06 -6.01
N ILE A 132 -16.95 -9.08 -6.73
CA ILE A 132 -17.29 -7.66 -6.55
C ILE A 132 -18.76 -7.41 -6.85
N ALA A 133 -19.29 -7.97 -7.95
CA ALA A 133 -20.69 -7.82 -8.31
C ALA A 133 -21.61 -8.43 -7.25
N THR A 134 -21.27 -9.59 -6.71
CA THR A 134 -22.03 -10.22 -5.64
C THR A 134 -22.02 -9.38 -4.37
N MET A 135 -20.86 -8.85 -3.98
CA MET A 135 -20.76 -7.97 -2.82
C MET A 135 -21.57 -6.68 -2.96
N ASN A 136 -21.66 -6.16 -4.18
CA ASN A 136 -22.45 -4.95 -4.48
C ASN A 136 -23.93 -5.23 -4.74
N GLY A 137 -24.36 -6.48 -4.69
CA GLY A 137 -25.73 -6.86 -5.00
C GLY A 137 -26.11 -6.68 -6.46
N SER A 138 -25.14 -6.60 -7.36
CA SER A 138 -25.37 -6.37 -8.79
C SER A 138 -25.65 -7.69 -9.50
N ASN A 139 -26.67 -7.70 -10.35
CA ASN A 139 -27.00 -8.85 -11.19
C ASN A 139 -26.53 -8.57 -12.62
N ILE A 140 -25.37 -9.08 -12.99
CA ILE A 140 -24.72 -8.81 -14.27
C ILE A 140 -24.56 -10.11 -15.04
N PRO A 141 -24.92 -10.15 -16.35
CA PRO A 141 -24.72 -11.32 -17.19
C PRO A 141 -23.26 -11.75 -17.28
N ASN A 142 -23.02 -13.06 -17.38
CA ASN A 142 -21.65 -13.61 -17.49
C ASN A 142 -20.86 -13.05 -18.70
N ASP A 143 -21.53 -12.77 -19.79
CA ASP A 143 -20.89 -12.23 -21.00
C ASP A 143 -20.22 -10.87 -20.74
N VAL A 144 -20.79 -10.08 -19.85
CA VAL A 144 -20.25 -8.77 -19.47
C VAL A 144 -18.97 -8.95 -18.66
N PHE A 145 -18.92 -9.92 -17.73
CA PHE A 145 -17.69 -10.23 -17.00
C PHE A 145 -16.56 -10.66 -17.93
N ASN A 146 -16.86 -11.53 -18.90
CA ASN A 146 -15.89 -11.97 -19.88
C ASN A 146 -15.33 -10.80 -20.70
N LEU A 147 -16.20 -9.92 -21.17
CA LEU A 147 -15.81 -8.74 -21.95
C LEU A 147 -14.90 -7.80 -21.15
N ILE A 148 -15.26 -7.51 -19.92
CA ILE A 148 -14.44 -6.65 -19.03
C ILE A 148 -13.10 -7.31 -18.75
N ALA A 149 -13.10 -8.59 -18.42
CA ALA A 149 -11.88 -9.32 -18.08
C ALA A 149 -10.91 -9.43 -19.27
N GLU A 150 -11.41 -9.53 -20.50
CA GLU A 150 -10.59 -9.54 -21.71
C GLU A 150 -9.96 -8.18 -22.02
N ARG A 151 -10.66 -7.09 -21.72
CA ARG A 151 -10.19 -5.74 -22.06
C ARG A 151 -9.27 -5.13 -21.00
N PHE A 152 -9.48 -5.42 -19.73
CA PHE A 152 -8.73 -4.83 -18.62
C PHE A 152 -7.85 -5.91 -17.98
N THR A 153 -6.63 -6.02 -18.47
CA THR A 153 -5.73 -7.12 -18.13
C THR A 153 -4.67 -6.79 -17.08
N GLU A 154 -4.44 -5.50 -16.79
CA GLU A 154 -3.24 -5.09 -16.08
C GLU A 154 -3.40 -4.93 -14.57
N ASN A 155 -4.57 -4.53 -14.09
CA ASN A 155 -4.76 -4.37 -12.64
C ASN A 155 -6.22 -4.52 -12.21
N ILE A 156 -6.37 -4.86 -10.93
CA ILE A 156 -7.69 -5.09 -10.30
C ILE A 156 -8.50 -3.79 -10.20
N ARG A 157 -7.85 -2.65 -10.00
CA ARG A 157 -8.53 -1.35 -9.89
C ARG A 157 -9.24 -0.97 -11.20
N GLU A 158 -8.64 -1.27 -12.34
CA GLU A 158 -9.27 -1.06 -13.65
C GLU A 158 -10.47 -1.97 -13.84
N LEU A 159 -10.39 -3.22 -13.38
CA LEU A 159 -11.52 -4.16 -13.42
C LEU A 159 -12.71 -3.62 -12.60
N GLU A 160 -12.45 -3.20 -11.38
CA GLU A 160 -13.47 -2.64 -10.50
C GLU A 160 -14.08 -1.35 -11.09
N GLY A 161 -13.24 -0.46 -11.60
CA GLY A 161 -13.68 0.76 -12.26
C GLY A 161 -14.57 0.50 -13.49
N ALA A 162 -14.20 -0.47 -14.32
CA ALA A 162 -14.99 -0.86 -15.49
C ALA A 162 -16.34 -1.45 -15.09
N LEU A 163 -16.35 -2.33 -14.07
CA LEU A 163 -17.58 -2.93 -13.57
C LEU A 163 -18.51 -1.86 -12.99
N ASN A 164 -18.00 -0.92 -12.23
CA ASN A 164 -18.77 0.17 -11.67
C ASN A 164 -19.41 1.05 -12.75
N ARG A 165 -18.66 1.34 -13.83
CA ARG A 165 -19.20 2.11 -14.97
C ARG A 165 -20.34 1.36 -15.67
N VAL A 166 -20.17 0.07 -15.92
CA VAL A 166 -21.20 -0.75 -16.55
C VAL A 166 -22.45 -0.81 -15.68
N THR A 167 -22.30 -1.01 -14.39
CA THR A 167 -23.40 -1.07 -13.43
C THR A 167 -24.16 0.26 -13.39
N ALA A 168 -23.46 1.39 -13.39
CA ALA A 168 -24.07 2.72 -13.40
C ALA A 168 -24.85 2.98 -14.69
N MET A 169 -24.28 2.61 -15.85
CA MET A 169 -24.96 2.75 -17.14
C MET A 169 -26.22 1.89 -17.21
N ALA A 170 -26.17 0.66 -16.74
CA ALA A 170 -27.34 -0.23 -16.70
C ALA A 170 -28.45 0.35 -15.82
N SER A 171 -28.12 0.94 -14.69
CA SER A 171 -29.07 1.58 -13.79
C SER A 171 -29.76 2.80 -14.42
N LEU A 172 -29.03 3.53 -15.27
CA LEU A 172 -29.57 4.71 -15.96
C LEU A 172 -30.46 4.35 -17.18
N SER A 173 -30.20 3.19 -17.77
CA SER A 173 -30.93 2.73 -18.95
C SER A 173 -32.22 1.97 -18.62
N GLY A 174 -32.50 1.79 -17.35
CA GLY A 174 -33.68 1.07 -16.89
C GLY A 174 -33.46 -0.36 -16.66
#